data_fa513fe34d7bca31f3a4e0514be24414
#
_entry.id   fa513fe34d7bca31f3a4e0514be24414
#
_cell.length_a   1.000
_cell.length_b   1.000
_cell.length_c   1.000
_cell.angle_alpha   90.00
_cell.angle_beta   90.00
_cell.angle_gamma   90.00
#
_symmetry.space_group_name_H-M   'P 1'
#
loop_
_entity.id
_entity.type
_entity.pdbx_description
1 polymer ?
#
loop_
_entity_poly.entity_id
_entity_poly.type
_entity_poly.pdbx_seq_one_letter_code
_entity_poly.pdbx_strand_id
1 'polypeptide(L)'
;MQIKLANPRGFCAGVDRAIEIVNRALEVFGPPIYVRHEVVHNKFVVEDLRSRGAIFVEELDQVPDDVIVIFSAHGVSQAVRTEAAGRGLKVFDATCPLVTKVHIEVAKYSRDGRECILIGHAGHPEVEGTMGQYDASNGGTIYLVEDEKDVAELQVHNPEKLAFVTQTTLSMDDTSRVIDALRTRFPAIGGPRKDDICYATQNRQDAVKQLADECDVVLVVGSPNSSNSNRLRELAERMSTPAYLIDGAEDLQKSWFDGVERIGITAGASAPEVLVRGVIQQLQAWGAXGADELAGREENITFSMPKELRVRSI
;
A
#
# COMPACT_ATOMS: atom_id res chain seq x y z
N MET A 1 -14.48 0.12 -29.40
CA MET A 1 -14.16 0.33 -27.98
C MET A 1 -13.07 1.38 -27.85
N GLN A 2 -13.28 2.38 -26.99
CA GLN A 2 -12.27 3.38 -26.67
C GLN A 2 -11.65 3.04 -25.31
N ILE A 3 -10.37 3.31 -25.16
CA ILE A 3 -9.66 3.10 -23.89
C ILE A 3 -9.39 4.44 -23.24
N LYS A 4 -9.75 4.57 -21.98
CA LYS A 4 -9.44 5.74 -21.15
C LYS A 4 -8.50 5.31 -20.02
N LEU A 5 -7.44 6.08 -19.82
CA LEU A 5 -6.45 5.77 -18.78
C LEU A 5 -6.58 6.75 -17.62
N ALA A 6 -6.67 6.22 -16.40
CA ALA A 6 -6.68 7.06 -15.20
C ALA A 6 -5.34 7.78 -15.04
N ASN A 7 -5.38 8.96 -14.46
CA ASN A 7 -4.19 9.74 -14.17
C ASN A 7 -4.33 10.40 -12.79
N PRO A 8 -3.48 10.12 -11.82
CA PRO A 8 -2.34 9.19 -11.88
C PRO A 8 -2.76 7.74 -11.74
N ARG A 9 -1.85 6.86 -12.11
CA ARG A 9 -1.98 5.42 -11.92
C ARG A 9 -0.60 4.81 -11.70
N GLY A 10 -0.59 3.59 -11.15
CA GLY A 10 0.65 2.83 -11.04
C GLY A 10 1.60 3.35 -9.97
N PHE A 11 2.86 3.04 -10.11
CA PHE A 11 3.88 3.22 -9.08
C PHE A 11 3.84 4.57 -8.38
N CYS A 12 3.87 4.53 -7.05
CA CYS A 12 4.05 5.72 -6.22
C CYS A 12 5.53 5.82 -5.79
N ALA A 13 5.88 6.94 -5.16
CA ALA A 13 7.27 7.17 -4.74
C ALA A 13 7.76 6.11 -3.74
N GLY A 14 6.89 5.67 -2.84
CA GLY A 14 7.27 4.65 -1.86
C GLY A 14 7.57 3.32 -2.50
N VAL A 15 6.77 2.93 -3.49
CA VAL A 15 6.97 1.68 -4.23
C VAL A 15 8.23 1.77 -5.08
N ASP A 16 8.42 2.86 -5.80
CA ASP A 16 9.65 3.06 -6.60
C ASP A 16 10.89 2.88 -5.73
N ARG A 17 10.90 3.55 -4.58
CA ARG A 17 12.04 3.47 -3.67
C ARG A 17 12.27 2.05 -3.16
N ALA A 18 11.19 1.36 -2.76
CA ALA A 18 11.33 0.02 -2.19
C ALA A 18 11.90 -0.96 -3.21
N ILE A 19 11.39 -0.91 -4.44
CA ILE A 19 11.90 -1.79 -5.51
C ILE A 19 13.35 -1.45 -5.81
N GLU A 20 13.68 -0.17 -5.88
CA GLU A 20 15.05 0.26 -6.19
C GLU A 20 16.03 -0.15 -5.09
N ILE A 21 15.57 -0.17 -3.82
CA ILE A 21 16.43 -0.66 -2.72
C ILE A 21 16.83 -2.11 -2.98
N VAL A 22 15.89 -2.96 -3.37
CA VAL A 22 16.21 -4.36 -3.67
C VAL A 22 17.15 -4.45 -4.88
N ASN A 23 16.83 -3.72 -5.95
CA ASN A 23 17.67 -3.70 -7.16
C ASN A 23 19.10 -3.29 -6.83
N ARG A 24 19.26 -2.20 -6.09
CA ARG A 24 20.61 -1.70 -5.77
C ARG A 24 21.35 -2.65 -4.84
N ALA A 25 20.65 -3.27 -3.89
CA ALA A 25 21.31 -4.25 -3.02
C ALA A 25 21.83 -5.43 -3.84
N LEU A 26 21.03 -5.92 -4.79
CA LEU A 26 21.45 -6.99 -5.67
C LEU A 26 22.68 -6.58 -6.49
N GLU A 27 22.73 -5.35 -7.00
CA GLU A 27 23.86 -4.85 -7.78
C GLU A 27 25.12 -4.67 -6.94
N VAL A 28 24.97 -4.07 -5.76
CA VAL A 28 26.12 -3.68 -4.92
C VAL A 28 26.71 -4.89 -4.18
N PHE A 29 25.85 -5.74 -3.63
CA PHE A 29 26.28 -6.84 -2.77
C PHE A 29 26.18 -8.21 -3.41
N GLY A 30 25.42 -8.32 -4.49
CA GLY A 30 25.19 -9.59 -5.16
C GLY A 30 24.18 -10.47 -4.44
N PRO A 31 23.58 -11.44 -5.18
CA PRO A 31 22.64 -12.36 -4.55
C PRO A 31 23.35 -13.34 -3.61
N PRO A 32 22.67 -13.90 -2.62
CA PRO A 32 21.24 -13.68 -2.35
C PRO A 32 21.00 -12.45 -1.50
N ILE A 33 19.85 -11.80 -1.72
CA ILE A 33 19.36 -10.72 -0.85
C ILE A 33 18.04 -11.21 -0.29
N TYR A 34 17.89 -11.22 1.02
CA TYR A 34 16.66 -11.68 1.65
C TYR A 34 15.70 -10.51 1.87
N VAL A 35 14.43 -10.73 1.58
CA VAL A 35 13.39 -9.71 1.73
C VAL A 35 12.29 -10.28 2.62
N ARG A 36 12.00 -9.60 3.73
CA ARG A 36 10.93 -10.02 4.63
C ARG A 36 9.60 -9.53 4.09
N HIS A 37 8.72 -10.46 3.78
CA HIS A 37 7.46 -10.27 3.06
C HIS A 37 7.73 -9.82 1.62
N GLU A 38 6.71 -9.81 0.79
CA GLU A 38 6.84 -9.23 -0.54
C GLU A 38 7.22 -7.76 -0.39
N VAL A 39 8.20 -7.30 -1.15
CA VAL A 39 8.68 -5.93 -0.99
C VAL A 39 7.56 -4.92 -1.27
N VAL A 40 6.75 -5.23 -2.27
CA VAL A 40 5.47 -4.59 -2.55
C VAL A 40 4.52 -5.70 -3.02
N HIS A 41 3.23 -5.47 -2.93
CA HIS A 41 2.24 -6.49 -3.30
C HIS A 41 1.95 -6.44 -4.80
N ASN A 42 2.85 -7.04 -5.59
CA ASN A 42 2.64 -7.22 -7.02
C ASN A 42 3.40 -8.46 -7.50
N LYS A 43 2.64 -9.38 -8.08
CA LYS A 43 3.17 -10.67 -8.51
C LYS A 43 4.32 -10.52 -9.52
N PHE A 44 4.14 -9.66 -10.51
CA PHE A 44 5.16 -9.46 -11.55
C PHE A 44 6.45 -8.93 -10.93
N VAL A 45 6.35 -7.94 -10.05
CA VAL A 45 7.54 -7.35 -9.39
C VAL A 45 8.25 -8.40 -8.55
N VAL A 46 7.51 -9.16 -7.76
CA VAL A 46 8.10 -10.19 -6.89
C VAL A 46 8.81 -11.26 -7.73
N GLU A 47 8.17 -11.74 -8.80
CA GLU A 47 8.76 -12.77 -9.66
C GLU A 47 10.03 -12.25 -10.36
N ASP A 48 10.00 -11.00 -10.81
CA ASP A 48 11.16 -10.40 -11.46
C ASP A 48 12.35 -10.32 -10.50
N LEU A 49 12.11 -9.83 -9.28
CA LEU A 49 13.19 -9.73 -8.28
C LEU A 49 13.68 -11.12 -7.87
N ARG A 50 12.77 -12.07 -7.71
CA ARG A 50 13.14 -13.45 -7.38
C ARG A 50 14.05 -14.02 -8.45
N SER A 51 13.75 -13.79 -9.71
CA SER A 51 14.58 -14.31 -10.83
C SER A 51 15.98 -13.73 -10.81
N ARG A 52 16.20 -12.59 -10.15
CA ARG A 52 17.51 -11.94 -10.09
C ARG A 52 18.25 -12.19 -8.77
N GLY A 53 17.68 -13.03 -7.89
CA GLY A 53 18.38 -13.47 -6.69
C GLY A 53 17.82 -12.97 -5.36
N ALA A 54 16.66 -12.29 -5.37
CA ALA A 54 15.99 -11.94 -4.12
C ALA A 54 15.29 -13.19 -3.58
N ILE A 55 15.37 -13.40 -2.27
CA ILE A 55 14.72 -14.51 -1.60
C ILE A 55 13.69 -13.93 -0.63
N PHE A 56 12.41 -14.17 -0.90
CA PHE A 56 11.33 -13.64 -0.08
C PHE A 56 11.01 -14.61 1.03
N VAL A 57 10.99 -14.13 2.26
CA VAL A 57 10.68 -14.92 3.45
C VAL A 57 9.56 -14.25 4.23
N GLU A 58 8.86 -15.03 5.06
CA GLU A 58 7.79 -14.47 5.88
C GLU A 58 8.30 -13.97 7.22
N GLU A 59 9.28 -14.67 7.81
CA GLU A 59 9.81 -14.31 9.13
C GLU A 59 11.33 -14.39 9.13
N LEU A 60 11.95 -13.66 10.07
CA LEU A 60 13.40 -13.61 10.13
C LEU A 60 14.04 -14.95 10.51
N ASP A 61 13.28 -15.88 11.13
CA ASP A 61 13.84 -17.19 11.44
C ASP A 61 14.15 -18.00 10.17
N GLN A 62 13.62 -17.59 9.03
CA GLN A 62 13.93 -18.21 7.73
C GLN A 62 15.19 -17.62 7.09
N VAL A 63 15.79 -16.62 7.72
CA VAL A 63 16.97 -15.91 7.18
C VAL A 63 18.22 -16.44 7.86
N PRO A 64 19.28 -16.82 7.11
CA PRO A 64 20.55 -17.22 7.74
C PRO A 64 21.19 -16.05 8.50
N ASP A 65 22.13 -16.38 9.38
CA ASP A 65 22.92 -15.35 10.07
C ASP A 65 23.86 -14.65 9.10
N ASP A 66 24.20 -13.40 9.41
CA ASP A 66 25.25 -12.63 8.73
C ASP A 66 24.94 -12.38 7.25
N VAL A 67 23.66 -12.21 6.90
CA VAL A 67 23.26 -11.87 5.53
C VAL A 67 22.55 -10.52 5.54
N ILE A 68 22.26 -10.04 4.32
CA ILE A 68 21.50 -8.80 4.13
C ILE A 68 20.00 -9.15 4.10
N VAL A 69 19.22 -8.38 4.84
CA VAL A 69 17.77 -8.48 4.81
C VAL A 69 17.17 -7.11 4.53
N ILE A 70 16.11 -7.10 3.74
CA ILE A 70 15.37 -5.88 3.42
C ILE A 70 13.98 -6.00 4.04
N PHE A 71 13.57 -4.94 4.76
CA PHE A 71 12.20 -4.84 5.26
C PHE A 71 11.32 -4.24 4.16
N SER A 72 10.14 -4.82 3.96
CA SER A 72 9.26 -4.41 2.86
C SER A 72 8.73 -2.99 3.05
N ALA A 73 8.11 -2.48 2.00
CA ALA A 73 7.51 -1.14 2.00
C ALA A 73 6.44 -0.97 3.08
N HIS A 74 5.86 -2.07 3.54
CA HIS A 74 4.76 -2.05 4.52
C HIS A 74 5.22 -1.77 5.95
N GLY A 75 6.52 -1.88 6.22
CA GLY A 75 7.06 -1.68 7.56
C GLY A 75 7.04 -2.95 8.38
N VAL A 76 7.70 -2.89 9.54
CA VAL A 76 7.80 -4.02 10.45
C VAL A 76 7.59 -3.53 11.89
N SER A 77 7.25 -4.48 12.78
CA SER A 77 7.12 -4.20 14.21
C SER A 77 8.47 -3.91 14.85
N GLN A 78 8.45 -3.31 16.04
CA GLN A 78 9.68 -3.14 16.82
C GLN A 78 10.30 -4.48 17.20
N ALA A 79 9.48 -5.51 17.41
CA ALA A 79 10.01 -6.85 17.73
C ALA A 79 10.86 -7.38 16.58
N VAL A 80 10.44 -7.17 15.33
CA VAL A 80 11.23 -7.59 14.17
C VAL A 80 12.54 -6.82 14.10
N ARG A 81 12.51 -5.50 14.35
CA ARG A 81 13.74 -4.69 14.35
C ARG A 81 14.71 -5.17 15.42
N THR A 82 14.21 -5.45 16.61
CA THR A 82 15.01 -5.93 17.74
C THR A 82 15.63 -7.29 17.39
N GLU A 83 14.85 -8.19 16.82
CA GLU A 83 15.35 -9.51 16.42
C GLU A 83 16.48 -9.38 15.39
N ALA A 84 16.29 -8.55 14.37
CA ALA A 84 17.31 -8.35 13.33
C ALA A 84 18.59 -7.79 13.94
N ALA A 85 18.47 -6.79 14.82
CA ALA A 85 19.63 -6.18 15.46
C ALA A 85 20.37 -7.18 16.35
N GLY A 86 19.60 -7.98 17.12
CA GLY A 86 20.18 -9.00 18.01
C GLY A 86 20.91 -10.09 17.26
N ARG A 87 20.54 -10.36 16.02
CA ARG A 87 21.20 -11.37 15.19
C ARG A 87 22.33 -10.79 14.34
N GLY A 88 22.56 -9.47 14.43
CA GLY A 88 23.62 -8.83 13.65
C GLY A 88 23.35 -8.82 12.15
N LEU A 89 22.09 -8.87 11.72
CA LEU A 89 21.77 -8.83 10.31
C LEU A 89 22.00 -7.42 9.75
N LYS A 90 22.51 -7.34 8.51
CA LYS A 90 22.63 -6.06 7.83
C LYS A 90 21.27 -5.74 7.21
N VAL A 91 20.65 -4.67 7.69
CA VAL A 91 19.28 -4.32 7.28
C VAL A 91 19.27 -3.10 6.37
N PHE A 92 18.55 -3.21 5.26
CA PHE A 92 18.10 -2.03 4.51
C PHE A 92 16.60 -1.92 4.67
N ASP A 93 16.13 -0.78 5.12
CA ASP A 93 14.74 -0.58 5.47
C ASP A 93 14.00 0.06 4.30
N ALA A 94 13.19 -0.72 3.59
CA ALA A 94 12.41 -0.20 2.48
C ALA A 94 11.03 0.31 2.90
N THR A 95 10.75 0.39 4.21
CA THR A 95 9.49 0.95 4.70
C THR A 95 9.24 2.31 4.06
N CYS A 96 8.05 2.49 3.50
CA CYS A 96 7.68 3.78 2.92
C CYS A 96 7.76 4.87 3.99
N PRO A 97 8.38 6.02 3.70
CA PRO A 97 8.44 7.09 4.69
C PRO A 97 7.08 7.55 5.22
N LEU A 98 6.01 7.38 4.43
CA LEU A 98 4.67 7.75 4.89
C LEU A 98 4.11 6.74 5.89
N VAL A 99 4.56 5.50 5.84
CA VAL A 99 4.27 4.49 6.88
C VAL A 99 5.10 4.81 8.13
N THR A 100 6.38 5.13 7.95
CA THR A 100 7.27 5.49 9.07
C THR A 100 6.68 6.65 9.87
N LYS A 101 6.07 7.63 9.20
CA LYS A 101 5.42 8.75 9.87
C LYS A 101 4.36 8.26 10.86
N VAL A 102 3.52 7.29 10.44
CA VAL A 102 2.50 6.72 11.32
C VAL A 102 3.14 5.97 12.49
N HIS A 103 4.21 5.20 12.21
CA HIS A 103 4.96 4.48 13.26
C HIS A 103 5.46 5.42 14.34
N ILE A 104 5.99 6.58 13.94
CA ILE A 104 6.50 7.59 14.88
C ILE A 104 5.35 8.12 15.74
N GLU A 105 4.18 8.37 15.16
CA GLU A 105 3.03 8.84 15.93
C GLU A 105 2.56 7.81 16.95
N VAL A 106 2.50 6.54 16.56
CA VAL A 106 2.11 5.47 17.50
C VAL A 106 3.08 5.39 18.67
N ALA A 107 4.38 5.42 18.36
CA ALA A 107 5.40 5.38 19.42
C ALA A 107 5.26 6.57 20.38
N LYS A 108 4.97 7.74 19.83
CA LYS A 108 4.76 8.95 20.65
C LYS A 108 3.55 8.79 21.56
N TYR A 109 2.42 8.30 21.03
CA TYR A 109 1.23 8.08 21.84
C TYR A 109 1.52 7.09 22.98
N SER A 110 2.28 6.03 22.69
CA SER A 110 2.60 5.06 23.75
C SER A 110 3.46 5.68 24.84
N ARG A 111 4.43 6.53 24.46
CA ARG A 111 5.27 7.23 25.48
C ARG A 111 4.42 8.18 26.34
N ASP A 112 3.41 8.80 25.73
CA ASP A 112 2.53 9.73 26.45
C ASP A 112 1.46 9.02 27.28
N GLY A 113 1.43 7.69 27.25
CA GLY A 113 0.44 6.91 27.98
C GLY A 113 -0.96 6.98 27.38
N ARG A 114 -1.09 7.44 26.13
CA ARG A 114 -2.37 7.44 25.44
C ARG A 114 -2.66 6.07 24.86
N GLU A 115 -3.88 5.62 24.98
CA GLU A 115 -4.31 4.47 24.19
C GLU A 115 -4.47 4.91 22.74
N CYS A 116 -4.19 4.00 21.83
CA CYS A 116 -4.22 4.30 20.40
C CYS A 116 -5.20 3.39 19.69
N ILE A 117 -5.94 3.93 18.73
CA ILE A 117 -6.84 3.15 17.88
C ILE A 117 -6.28 3.23 16.46
N LEU A 118 -6.01 2.07 15.87
CA LEU A 118 -5.60 1.99 14.46
C LEU A 118 -6.81 1.61 13.62
N ILE A 119 -7.14 2.44 12.65
CA ILE A 119 -8.14 2.10 11.63
C ILE A 119 -7.41 1.36 10.51
N GLY A 120 -7.78 0.12 10.24
CA GLY A 120 -7.08 -0.68 9.23
C GLY A 120 -7.69 -2.05 9.06
N HIS A 121 -7.13 -2.83 8.15
CA HIS A 121 -7.61 -4.18 7.84
C HIS A 121 -6.76 -5.23 8.55
N ALA A 122 -7.41 -6.06 9.35
CA ALA A 122 -6.73 -7.13 10.09
C ALA A 122 -5.95 -8.04 9.14
N GLY A 123 -4.76 -8.44 9.57
CA GLY A 123 -3.93 -9.38 8.80
C GLY A 123 -3.04 -8.75 7.76
N HIS A 124 -3.19 -7.46 7.49
CA HIS A 124 -2.34 -6.78 6.51
C HIS A 124 -0.96 -6.47 7.14
N PRO A 125 0.15 -6.69 6.41
CA PRO A 125 1.49 -6.44 6.97
C PRO A 125 1.69 -5.03 7.51
N GLU A 126 1.13 -4.00 6.84
CA GLU A 126 1.24 -2.62 7.34
C GLU A 126 0.56 -2.48 8.70
N VAL A 127 -0.59 -3.10 8.86
CA VAL A 127 -1.33 -3.06 10.15
C VAL A 127 -0.53 -3.75 11.23
N GLU A 128 0.03 -4.92 10.94
CA GLU A 128 0.84 -5.65 11.93
C GLU A 128 2.06 -4.83 12.33
N GLY A 129 2.73 -4.21 11.36
CA GLY A 129 3.89 -3.37 11.65
C GLY A 129 3.55 -2.16 12.49
N THR A 130 2.42 -1.52 12.21
CA THR A 130 1.99 -0.32 12.94
C THR A 130 1.55 -0.68 14.37
N MET A 131 0.74 -1.75 14.52
CA MET A 131 0.37 -2.24 15.85
C MET A 131 1.61 -2.51 16.69
N GLY A 132 2.64 -3.07 16.07
CA GLY A 132 3.88 -3.43 16.74
C GLY A 132 4.78 -2.27 17.13
N GLN A 133 4.36 -1.03 16.88
CA GLN A 133 5.10 0.15 17.35
C GLN A 133 4.68 0.57 18.77
N TYR A 134 3.54 0.08 19.25
CA TYR A 134 3.02 0.50 20.54
C TYR A 134 3.74 -0.22 21.67
N ASP A 135 4.28 0.54 22.61
CA ASP A 135 4.97 0.01 23.79
C ASP A 135 4.02 0.07 24.97
N ALA A 136 3.43 -1.09 25.32
CA ALA A 136 2.44 -1.18 26.39
C ALA A 136 3.04 -1.09 27.78
N SER A 137 4.37 -1.02 27.93
CA SER A 137 5.01 -0.94 29.24
C SER A 137 4.64 0.34 29.97
N ASN A 138 4.16 1.36 29.26
CA ASN A 138 3.71 2.63 29.88
C ASN A 138 2.21 2.59 30.27
N GLY A 139 1.58 1.43 30.22
CA GLY A 139 0.25 1.25 30.76
C GLY A 139 -0.92 1.38 29.81
N GLY A 140 -0.65 1.72 28.55
CA GLY A 140 -1.69 1.81 27.54
C GLY A 140 -1.75 0.60 26.64
N THR A 141 -2.56 0.68 25.60
CA THR A 141 -2.62 -0.37 24.60
C THR A 141 -3.07 0.22 23.25
N ILE A 142 -2.96 -0.57 22.20
CA ILE A 142 -3.42 -0.20 20.86
C ILE A 142 -4.52 -1.17 20.43
N TYR A 143 -5.56 -0.63 19.82
CA TYR A 143 -6.73 -1.36 19.34
C TYR A 143 -6.82 -1.25 17.83
N LEU A 144 -7.35 -2.28 17.18
CA LEU A 144 -7.63 -2.26 15.74
C LEU A 144 -9.13 -2.16 15.54
N VAL A 145 -9.57 -1.22 14.70
CA VAL A 145 -10.96 -1.16 14.24
C VAL A 145 -10.98 -1.13 12.71
N GLU A 146 -11.95 -1.80 12.13
CA GLU A 146 -12.10 -1.85 10.68
C GLU A 146 -13.28 -1.00 10.20
N ASP A 147 -14.35 -0.91 11.01
CA ASP A 147 -15.57 -0.25 10.59
C ASP A 147 -16.30 0.37 11.78
N GLU A 148 -17.46 0.98 11.51
CA GLU A 148 -18.25 1.65 12.54
C GLU A 148 -18.76 0.67 13.60
N LYS A 149 -19.03 -0.57 13.23
CA LYS A 149 -19.48 -1.58 14.19
C LYS A 149 -18.37 -1.84 15.22
N ASP A 150 -17.13 -1.95 14.75
CA ASP A 150 -15.98 -2.13 15.66
C ASP A 150 -15.87 -0.95 16.61
N VAL A 151 -16.09 0.28 16.11
CA VAL A 151 -16.05 1.48 16.96
C VAL A 151 -17.10 1.39 18.06
N ALA A 152 -18.32 0.96 17.69
CA ALA A 152 -19.43 0.87 18.66
C ALA A 152 -19.13 -0.16 19.76
N GLU A 153 -18.44 -1.23 19.42
CA GLU A 153 -18.13 -2.33 20.35
C GLU A 153 -16.85 -2.14 21.16
N LEU A 154 -16.05 -1.14 20.80
CA LEU A 154 -14.74 -0.94 21.41
C LEU A 154 -14.85 -0.54 22.88
N GLN A 155 -14.01 -1.16 23.72
CA GLN A 155 -13.93 -0.82 25.14
C GLN A 155 -12.53 -0.28 25.43
N VAL A 156 -12.46 1.00 25.78
CA VAL A 156 -11.19 1.65 26.12
C VAL A 156 -11.14 1.94 27.61
N HIS A 157 -9.92 2.08 28.14
CA HIS A 157 -9.76 2.33 29.58
C HIS A 157 -9.99 3.81 29.92
N ASN A 158 -9.47 4.72 29.09
CA ASN A 158 -9.57 6.15 29.38
C ASN A 158 -9.94 6.94 28.12
N PRO A 159 -11.24 7.23 27.94
CA PRO A 159 -11.67 7.98 26.75
C PRO A 159 -11.10 9.39 26.66
N GLU A 160 -10.57 9.92 27.76
CA GLU A 160 -10.00 11.27 27.77
C GLU A 160 -8.53 11.29 27.32
N LYS A 161 -7.87 10.11 27.24
CA LYS A 161 -6.47 10.00 26.80
C LYS A 161 -6.39 8.98 25.67
N LEU A 162 -6.93 9.35 24.53
CA LEU A 162 -7.12 8.45 23.40
C LEU A 162 -6.68 9.16 22.12
N ALA A 163 -6.11 8.42 21.19
CA ALA A 163 -5.74 8.94 19.87
C ALA A 163 -5.98 7.88 18.82
N PHE A 164 -6.06 8.31 17.56
CA PHE A 164 -6.18 7.35 16.45
C PHE A 164 -5.14 7.63 15.37
N VAL A 165 -4.82 6.58 14.61
CA VAL A 165 -4.04 6.64 13.38
C VAL A 165 -4.76 5.77 12.35
N THR A 166 -4.35 5.86 11.09
CA THR A 166 -4.94 5.00 10.05
C THR A 166 -3.86 4.31 9.23
N GLN A 167 -4.23 3.15 8.69
CA GLN A 167 -3.47 2.52 7.60
C GLN A 167 -3.42 3.51 6.42
N THR A 168 -2.38 3.44 5.59
CA THR A 168 -2.17 4.42 4.53
C THR A 168 -2.95 4.13 3.25
N THR A 169 -3.53 2.93 3.10
CA THR A 169 -4.13 2.46 1.85
C THR A 169 -5.61 2.11 1.97
N LEU A 170 -6.33 2.85 2.79
CA LEU A 170 -7.77 2.61 3.02
C LEU A 170 -8.63 3.37 2.03
N SER A 171 -9.89 2.96 1.91
CA SER A 171 -10.91 3.76 1.23
C SER A 171 -11.09 5.08 1.98
N MET A 172 -10.97 6.19 1.26
CA MET A 172 -11.14 7.51 1.87
C MET A 172 -12.56 7.69 2.41
N ASP A 173 -13.56 7.23 1.66
CA ASP A 173 -14.95 7.39 2.07
C ASP A 173 -15.27 6.56 3.31
N ASP A 174 -14.83 5.29 3.33
CA ASP A 174 -15.06 4.42 4.49
C ASP A 174 -14.35 4.96 5.73
N THR A 175 -13.09 5.40 5.56
CA THR A 175 -12.30 5.91 6.68
C THR A 175 -12.91 7.16 7.28
N SER A 176 -13.45 8.04 6.46
CA SER A 176 -14.14 9.24 6.94
C SER A 176 -15.30 8.87 7.87
N ARG A 177 -16.07 7.85 7.50
CA ARG A 177 -17.19 7.41 8.35
C ARG A 177 -16.71 6.82 9.68
N VAL A 178 -15.62 6.06 9.65
CA VAL A 178 -15.07 5.47 10.88
C VAL A 178 -14.54 6.58 11.80
N ILE A 179 -13.85 7.56 11.24
CA ILE A 179 -13.32 8.69 12.01
C ILE A 179 -14.48 9.48 12.64
N ASP A 180 -15.55 9.75 11.88
CA ASP A 180 -16.71 10.44 12.42
C ASP A 180 -17.34 9.66 13.59
N ALA A 181 -17.41 8.33 13.45
CA ALA A 181 -17.93 7.48 14.54
C ALA A 181 -17.04 7.55 15.78
N LEU A 182 -15.70 7.54 15.57
CA LEU A 182 -14.76 7.68 16.69
C LEU A 182 -14.93 9.01 17.40
N ARG A 183 -15.01 10.10 16.63
CA ARG A 183 -15.15 11.44 17.22
C ARG A 183 -16.48 11.64 17.93
N THR A 184 -17.54 11.01 17.43
CA THR A 184 -18.85 11.05 18.07
C THR A 184 -18.82 10.31 19.40
N ARG A 185 -18.24 9.10 19.40
CA ARG A 185 -18.21 8.30 20.63
C ARG A 185 -17.18 8.81 21.64
N PHE A 186 -16.03 9.30 21.14
CA PHE A 186 -14.92 9.75 21.98
C PHE A 186 -14.55 11.20 21.61
N PRO A 187 -15.32 12.19 22.09
CA PRO A 187 -15.09 13.57 21.65
C PRO A 187 -13.71 14.14 21.96
N ALA A 188 -13.00 13.56 22.95
CA ALA A 188 -11.67 14.03 23.33
C ALA A 188 -10.55 13.36 22.51
N ILE A 189 -10.90 12.48 21.57
CA ILE A 189 -9.89 11.72 20.84
C ILE A 189 -8.99 12.64 20.01
N GLY A 190 -7.65 12.42 20.09
CA GLY A 190 -6.67 13.10 19.25
C GLY A 190 -6.35 12.27 18.02
N GLY A 191 -5.57 12.87 17.12
CA GLY A 191 -5.18 12.15 15.91
C GLY A 191 -4.79 13.08 14.80
N PRO A 192 -4.56 12.58 13.60
CA PRO A 192 -4.26 13.43 12.47
C PRO A 192 -5.43 14.36 12.17
N ARG A 193 -5.13 15.48 11.54
CA ARG A 193 -6.15 16.46 11.21
C ARG A 193 -7.29 15.83 10.40
N LYS A 194 -6.95 14.97 9.45
CA LYS A 194 -7.94 14.28 8.63
C LYS A 194 -7.77 12.77 8.77
N ASP A 195 -6.69 12.23 8.27
CA ASP A 195 -6.37 10.80 8.30
C ASP A 195 -4.90 10.63 7.95
N ASP A 196 -4.44 9.37 7.88
CA ASP A 196 -3.07 9.05 7.46
C ASP A 196 -3.04 8.40 6.08
N ILE A 197 -4.12 8.49 5.31
CA ILE A 197 -4.15 7.93 3.96
C ILE A 197 -3.17 8.71 3.08
N CYS A 198 -2.26 8.01 2.41
CA CYS A 198 -1.18 8.67 1.70
C CYS A 198 -1.67 9.35 0.41
N TYR A 199 -0.86 10.29 -0.07
CA TYR A 199 -1.18 11.05 -1.29
C TYR A 199 -1.49 10.12 -2.47
N ALA A 200 -0.71 9.05 -2.60
CA ALA A 200 -0.86 8.14 -3.75
C ALA A 200 -2.19 7.41 -3.71
N THR A 201 -2.60 6.97 -2.52
CA THR A 201 -3.90 6.32 -2.35
C THR A 201 -5.02 7.30 -2.67
N GLN A 202 -4.94 8.53 -2.13
CA GLN A 202 -5.97 9.54 -2.37
C GLN A 202 -6.08 9.88 -3.85
N ASN A 203 -4.94 10.15 -4.50
CA ASN A 203 -4.93 10.56 -5.90
C ASN A 203 -5.50 9.48 -6.80
N ARG A 204 -5.16 8.21 -6.55
CA ARG A 204 -5.64 7.12 -7.37
C ARG A 204 -7.13 6.85 -7.16
N GLN A 205 -7.63 7.03 -5.95
CA GLN A 205 -9.06 6.94 -5.71
C GLN A 205 -9.82 8.06 -6.43
N ASP A 206 -9.32 9.29 -6.36
CA ASP A 206 -9.92 10.40 -7.10
C ASP A 206 -9.94 10.11 -8.61
N ALA A 207 -8.83 9.57 -9.13
CA ALA A 207 -8.72 9.27 -10.57
C ALA A 207 -9.69 8.16 -10.97
N VAL A 208 -9.88 7.14 -10.12
CA VAL A 208 -10.80 6.06 -10.48
C VAL A 208 -12.25 6.51 -10.41
N LYS A 209 -12.57 7.48 -9.55
CA LYS A 209 -13.94 8.04 -9.55
C LYS A 209 -14.26 8.67 -10.89
N GLN A 210 -13.31 9.46 -11.42
CA GLN A 210 -13.49 10.07 -12.74
C GLN A 210 -13.61 8.99 -13.82
N LEU A 211 -12.74 7.99 -13.76
CA LEU A 211 -12.72 6.91 -14.75
C LEU A 211 -14.05 6.15 -14.74
N ALA A 212 -14.55 5.80 -13.57
CA ALA A 212 -15.78 5.02 -13.44
C ALA A 212 -17.00 5.81 -13.94
N ASP A 213 -16.96 7.14 -13.78
CA ASP A 213 -18.04 8.00 -14.25
C ASP A 213 -18.09 8.06 -15.78
N GLU A 214 -16.95 7.93 -16.43
CA GLU A 214 -16.84 8.09 -17.88
C GLU A 214 -16.84 6.76 -18.65
N CYS A 215 -16.71 5.63 -17.98
CA CYS A 215 -16.49 4.35 -18.66
C CYS A 215 -17.55 3.32 -18.31
N ASP A 216 -17.70 2.34 -19.19
CA ASP A 216 -18.69 1.27 -19.05
C ASP A 216 -18.14 0.11 -18.19
N VAL A 217 -16.82 -0.03 -18.15
CA VAL A 217 -16.14 -1.04 -17.36
C VAL A 217 -14.77 -0.48 -16.96
N VAL A 218 -14.29 -0.87 -15.76
CA VAL A 218 -12.99 -0.42 -15.27
C VAL A 218 -12.11 -1.66 -15.01
N LEU A 219 -10.90 -1.63 -15.53
CA LEU A 219 -9.88 -2.63 -15.25
C LEU A 219 -8.87 -2.02 -14.29
N VAL A 220 -8.62 -2.70 -13.18
CA VAL A 220 -7.61 -2.28 -12.20
C VAL A 220 -6.46 -3.28 -12.28
N VAL A 221 -5.31 -2.83 -12.77
CA VAL A 221 -4.11 -3.67 -12.81
C VAL A 221 -3.52 -3.69 -11.41
N GLY A 222 -3.46 -4.86 -10.81
CA GLY A 222 -2.96 -5.04 -9.45
C GLY A 222 -3.17 -6.46 -8.98
N SER A 223 -2.40 -6.85 -7.98
CA SER A 223 -2.49 -8.21 -7.44
C SER A 223 -3.57 -8.31 -6.36
N PRO A 224 -4.16 -9.49 -6.19
CA PRO A 224 -5.28 -9.65 -5.23
C PRO A 224 -4.93 -9.29 -3.78
N ASN A 225 -3.66 -9.39 -3.38
CA ASN A 225 -3.25 -9.04 -2.02
C ASN A 225 -2.84 -7.58 -1.86
N SER A 226 -2.99 -6.78 -2.91
CA SER A 226 -2.68 -5.34 -2.84
C SER A 226 -3.88 -4.58 -2.29
N SER A 227 -3.74 -4.03 -1.08
CA SER A 227 -4.80 -3.28 -0.44
C SER A 227 -5.25 -2.10 -1.30
N ASN A 228 -4.31 -1.27 -1.76
CA ASN A 228 -4.69 -0.09 -2.53
C ASN A 228 -5.39 -0.46 -3.83
N SER A 229 -4.97 -1.54 -4.50
CA SER A 229 -5.59 -1.97 -5.75
C SER A 229 -7.03 -2.43 -5.54
N ASN A 230 -7.26 -3.20 -4.47
CA ASN A 230 -8.62 -3.65 -4.13
C ASN A 230 -9.54 -2.46 -3.88
N ARG A 231 -9.03 -1.43 -3.20
CA ARG A 231 -9.85 -0.23 -2.92
C ARG A 231 -10.31 0.45 -4.21
N LEU A 232 -9.46 0.44 -5.26
CA LEU A 232 -9.84 1.04 -6.54
C LEU A 232 -10.97 0.25 -7.21
N ARG A 233 -10.86 -1.07 -7.21
CA ARG A 233 -11.92 -1.90 -7.79
C ARG A 233 -13.25 -1.71 -7.05
N GLU A 234 -13.19 -1.74 -5.72
CA GLU A 234 -14.39 -1.56 -4.89
C GLU A 234 -15.05 -0.21 -5.16
N LEU A 235 -14.25 0.83 -5.30
CA LEU A 235 -14.79 2.18 -5.51
C LEU A 235 -15.54 2.26 -6.85
N ALA A 236 -14.99 1.69 -7.91
CA ALA A 236 -15.67 1.66 -9.20
C ALA A 236 -17.00 0.89 -9.09
N GLU A 237 -16.98 -0.25 -8.41
CA GLU A 237 -18.19 -1.07 -8.21
C GLU A 237 -19.26 -0.31 -7.43
N ARG A 238 -18.86 0.44 -6.41
CA ARG A 238 -19.80 1.26 -5.63
C ARG A 238 -20.44 2.36 -6.45
N MET A 239 -19.79 2.78 -7.53
CA MET A 239 -20.33 3.75 -8.49
C MET A 239 -21.17 3.07 -9.56
N SER A 240 -21.47 1.79 -9.41
CA SER A 240 -22.27 0.99 -10.33
C SER A 240 -21.58 0.76 -11.68
N THR A 241 -20.26 0.81 -11.70
CA THR A 241 -19.48 0.50 -12.90
C THR A 241 -18.80 -0.85 -12.69
N PRO A 242 -19.07 -1.85 -13.54
CA PRO A 242 -18.38 -3.14 -13.40
C PRO A 242 -16.86 -2.95 -13.38
N ALA A 243 -16.18 -3.66 -12.50
CA ALA A 243 -14.74 -3.51 -12.39
C ALA A 243 -14.08 -4.85 -12.12
N TYR A 244 -12.88 -5.04 -12.66
CA TYR A 244 -12.13 -6.28 -12.54
C TYR A 244 -10.71 -5.96 -12.08
N LEU A 245 -10.24 -6.70 -11.09
CA LEU A 245 -8.87 -6.64 -10.62
C LEU A 245 -8.07 -7.72 -11.34
N ILE A 246 -7.03 -7.33 -12.07
CA ILE A 246 -6.26 -8.25 -12.90
C ILE A 246 -4.76 -8.07 -12.64
N ASP A 247 -4.01 -9.18 -12.60
CA ASP A 247 -2.55 -9.10 -12.52
C ASP A 247 -1.97 -8.61 -13.85
N GLY A 248 -2.59 -8.94 -14.96
CA GLY A 248 -2.13 -8.51 -16.28
C GLY A 248 -3.06 -8.97 -17.38
N ALA A 249 -2.60 -8.84 -18.61
CA ALA A 249 -3.40 -9.14 -19.80
C ALA A 249 -3.91 -10.58 -19.82
N GLU A 250 -3.16 -11.48 -19.21
CA GLU A 250 -3.54 -12.91 -19.21
C GLU A 250 -4.84 -13.20 -18.45
N ASP A 251 -5.26 -12.28 -17.59
CA ASP A 251 -6.49 -12.44 -16.82
C ASP A 251 -7.73 -11.92 -17.54
N LEU A 252 -7.56 -11.22 -18.66
CA LEU A 252 -8.69 -10.61 -19.38
C LEU A 252 -9.59 -11.70 -19.97
N GLN A 253 -10.90 -11.47 -19.88
CA GLN A 253 -11.89 -12.32 -20.53
C GLN A 253 -12.64 -11.48 -21.54
N LYS A 254 -12.64 -11.93 -22.79
CA LYS A 254 -13.23 -11.15 -23.89
C LYS A 254 -14.71 -10.85 -23.65
N SER A 255 -15.42 -11.77 -22.99
CA SER A 255 -16.84 -11.59 -22.70
C SER A 255 -17.15 -10.39 -21.81
N TRP A 256 -16.17 -9.92 -21.01
CA TRP A 256 -16.38 -8.72 -20.19
C TRP A 256 -16.70 -7.47 -21.02
N PHE A 257 -16.34 -7.50 -22.29
CA PHE A 257 -16.41 -6.30 -23.16
C PHE A 257 -17.55 -6.36 -24.17
N ASP A 258 -18.45 -7.34 -24.03
CA ASP A 258 -19.62 -7.41 -24.91
C ASP A 258 -20.50 -6.18 -24.70
N GLY A 259 -20.73 -5.42 -25.77
CA GLY A 259 -21.53 -4.21 -25.70
C GLY A 259 -20.85 -3.01 -25.04
N VAL A 260 -19.58 -3.12 -24.71
CA VAL A 260 -18.83 -2.04 -24.05
C VAL A 260 -18.27 -1.08 -25.10
N GLU A 261 -18.48 0.21 -24.88
CA GLU A 261 -17.95 1.25 -25.75
C GLU A 261 -16.69 1.91 -25.17
N ARG A 262 -16.64 2.07 -23.83
CA ARG A 262 -15.53 2.76 -23.17
C ARG A 262 -14.99 1.87 -22.05
N ILE A 263 -13.69 1.58 -22.15
CA ILE A 263 -12.97 0.77 -21.15
C ILE A 263 -12.03 1.68 -20.39
N GLY A 264 -12.18 1.73 -19.07
CA GLY A 264 -11.27 2.47 -18.24
C GLY A 264 -10.17 1.56 -17.71
N ILE A 265 -8.94 2.03 -17.67
CA ILE A 265 -7.81 1.28 -17.10
C ILE A 265 -7.12 2.13 -16.07
N THR A 266 -6.91 1.57 -14.90
CA THR A 266 -6.03 2.14 -13.88
C THR A 266 -5.09 1.07 -13.37
N ALA A 267 -4.21 1.45 -12.46
CA ALA A 267 -3.25 0.53 -11.88
C ALA A 267 -3.01 0.95 -10.44
N GLY A 268 -2.95 -0.04 -9.56
CA GLY A 268 -2.61 0.22 -8.17
C GLY A 268 -1.17 0.73 -8.03
N ALA A 269 -0.87 1.29 -6.85
CA ALA A 269 0.41 1.93 -6.60
C ALA A 269 1.59 0.97 -6.65
N SER A 270 1.35 -0.33 -6.61
CA SER A 270 2.40 -1.35 -6.69
C SER A 270 2.49 -2.04 -8.05
N ALA A 271 1.69 -1.62 -9.04
CA ALA A 271 1.63 -2.27 -10.35
C ALA A 271 2.45 -1.47 -11.37
N PRO A 272 3.42 -2.11 -12.04
CA PRO A 272 4.25 -1.39 -13.01
C PRO A 272 3.54 -1.12 -14.32
N GLU A 273 3.93 -0.03 -14.96
CA GLU A 273 3.29 0.42 -16.21
C GLU A 273 3.39 -0.61 -17.33
N VAL A 274 4.41 -1.46 -17.33
CA VAL A 274 4.54 -2.49 -18.37
C VAL A 274 3.30 -3.41 -18.40
N LEU A 275 2.68 -3.66 -17.25
CA LEU A 275 1.47 -4.48 -17.20
C LEU A 275 0.27 -3.75 -17.79
N VAL A 276 0.17 -2.43 -17.56
CA VAL A 276 -0.88 -1.61 -18.19
C VAL A 276 -0.74 -1.66 -19.71
N ARG A 277 0.49 -1.52 -20.20
CA ARG A 277 0.73 -1.57 -21.65
C ARG A 277 0.32 -2.91 -22.24
N GLY A 278 0.60 -4.01 -21.53
CA GLY A 278 0.17 -5.33 -21.98
C GLY A 278 -1.34 -5.45 -22.08
N VAL A 279 -2.07 -4.86 -21.13
CA VAL A 279 -3.52 -4.86 -21.17
C VAL A 279 -4.03 -4.05 -22.38
N ILE A 280 -3.43 -2.88 -22.60
CA ILE A 280 -3.79 -2.05 -23.77
C ILE A 280 -3.58 -2.82 -25.07
N GLN A 281 -2.43 -3.47 -25.21
CA GLN A 281 -2.10 -4.24 -26.40
C GLN A 281 -3.12 -5.36 -26.64
N GLN A 282 -3.52 -6.05 -25.61
CA GLN A 282 -4.49 -7.12 -25.75
C GLN A 282 -5.87 -6.58 -26.18
N LEU A 283 -6.28 -5.47 -25.57
CA LEU A 283 -7.57 -4.87 -25.96
C LEU A 283 -7.52 -4.37 -27.39
N GLN A 284 -6.40 -3.82 -27.81
CA GLN A 284 -6.23 -3.38 -29.20
C GLN A 284 -6.27 -4.56 -30.17
N ALA A 285 -5.70 -5.70 -29.79
CA ALA A 285 -5.81 -6.91 -30.60
C ALA A 285 -7.26 -7.39 -30.73
N TRP A 286 -8.10 -7.02 -29.75
CA TRP A 286 -9.54 -7.32 -29.79
C TRP A 286 -10.37 -6.21 -30.42
N GLY A 287 -9.74 -5.18 -30.98
CA GLY A 287 -10.42 -4.14 -31.74
C GLY A 287 -10.61 -2.80 -31.06
N ALA A 288 -9.95 -2.57 -29.96
CA ALA A 288 -10.03 -1.25 -29.30
C ALA A 288 -9.19 -0.23 -30.05
N UNK A 289 -9.66 0.84 -29.83
CA UNK A 289 -8.99 1.91 -30.39
C UNK A 289 -7.83 2.27 -29.61
N GLY A 290 -7.40 3.49 -29.84
CA GLY A 290 -6.26 3.98 -29.09
C GLY A 290 -6.62 4.36 -27.66
N ALA A 291 -5.60 4.56 -26.85
CA ALA A 291 -5.79 4.88 -25.45
C ALA A 291 -5.57 6.37 -25.20
N ASP A 292 -6.53 7.02 -24.55
CA ASP A 292 -6.46 8.43 -24.17
C ASP A 292 -6.33 8.55 -22.66
N GLU A 293 -5.36 9.35 -22.22
CA GLU A 293 -5.16 9.59 -20.77
C GLU A 293 -6.06 10.74 -20.32
N LEU A 294 -6.76 10.52 -19.22
CA LEU A 294 -7.60 11.56 -18.64
C LEU A 294 -6.73 12.61 -17.94
N ALA A 295 -7.23 13.83 -17.86
CA ALA A 295 -6.56 14.87 -17.10
C ALA A 295 -6.56 14.50 -15.62
N GLY A 296 -5.45 14.72 -14.95
CA GLY A 296 -5.35 14.32 -13.55
C GLY A 296 -4.32 15.12 -12.78
N ARG A 297 -4.11 14.70 -11.55
CA ARG A 297 -3.21 15.40 -10.63
C ARG A 297 -1.77 14.96 -10.86
N GLU A 298 -0.88 15.93 -11.02
CA GLU A 298 0.55 15.66 -11.14
C GLU A 298 1.13 15.30 -9.78
N GLU A 299 2.02 14.30 -9.77
CA GLU A 299 2.70 13.87 -8.55
C GLU A 299 4.19 14.19 -8.68
N ASN A 300 4.74 14.91 -7.69
CA ASN A 300 6.13 15.37 -7.72
C ASN A 300 6.93 14.89 -6.51
N ILE A 301 6.50 13.79 -5.89
CA ILE A 301 7.14 13.28 -4.67
C ILE A 301 8.17 12.24 -5.04
N THR A 302 9.38 12.39 -4.48
CA THR A 302 10.43 11.37 -4.56
C THR A 302 11.01 11.16 -3.17
N PHE A 303 11.51 9.96 -2.91
CA PHE A 303 12.15 9.63 -1.64
C PHE A 303 13.58 9.18 -1.89
N SER A 304 14.51 9.64 -1.04
CA SER A 304 15.91 9.31 -1.22
C SER A 304 16.24 7.88 -0.81
N MET A 305 17.26 7.34 -1.45
CA MET A 305 17.79 6.00 -1.16
C MET A 305 18.67 6.00 0.08
N PRO A 306 18.77 4.85 0.79
CA PRO A 306 19.79 4.72 1.82
C PRO A 306 21.19 5.03 1.27
N LYS A 307 22.02 5.64 2.10
CA LYS A 307 23.36 6.11 1.69
C LYS A 307 24.17 5.05 0.96
N GLU A 308 24.23 3.84 1.53
CA GLU A 308 25.06 2.76 0.96
C GLU A 308 24.59 2.30 -0.42
N LEU A 309 23.33 2.59 -0.77
CA LEU A 309 22.74 2.15 -2.03
C LEU A 309 22.64 3.26 -3.06
N ARG A 310 23.08 4.47 -2.74
CA ARG A 310 23.04 5.58 -3.70
C ARG A 310 24.02 5.34 -4.83
N VAL A 311 23.63 5.74 -6.04
CA VAL A 311 24.54 5.72 -7.19
C VAL A 311 25.60 6.80 -6.95
N ARG A 312 26.88 6.41 -6.99
CA ARG A 312 27.95 7.39 -6.88
C ARG A 312 28.01 8.17 -8.18
N SER A 313 27.96 9.49 -8.09
CA SER A 313 28.21 10.33 -9.24
C SER A 313 29.68 10.16 -9.63
N ILE A 314 29.93 9.82 -10.88
CA ILE A 314 31.31 9.70 -11.41
C ILE A 314 31.84 11.10 -11.65
#